data_a60f321b48816155be1dea8772399689
#
_entry.id   a60f321b48816155be1dea8772399689
#
_cell.length_a   1.000
_cell.length_b   1.000
_cell.length_c   1.000
_cell.angle_alpha   90.00
_cell.angle_beta   90.00
_cell.angle_gamma   90.00
#
_symmetry.space_group_name_H-M   'P 1'
#
loop_
_entity.id
_entity.type
_entity.pdbx_description
1 polymer ?
#
loop_
_entity_poly.entity_id
_entity_poly.type
_entity_poly.pdbx_seq_one_letter_code
_entity_poly.pdbx_strand_id
1 'polypeptide(L)'
;MPTFRRGDVVKVPFPYTDRATRQSRPALVVSTARLEEAHALLWVLMITSADNRGWPGDVDISNLAAAGLPIASVVRTAKIATIESADATKLGKISAKALKQVSREIGRLVELE
;
A
#
# COMPACT_ATOMS: atom_id res chain seq x y z
N MET A 1 -3.48 20.77 -1.25
CA MET A 1 -4.34 19.87 -0.45
C MET A 1 -3.95 18.41 -0.71
N PRO A 2 -3.91 17.57 0.32
CA PRO A 2 -3.60 16.17 0.09
C PRO A 2 -4.75 15.48 -0.64
N THR A 3 -4.39 14.58 -1.56
CA THR A 3 -5.35 13.82 -2.35
C THR A 3 -5.63 12.45 -1.74
N PHE A 4 -4.63 11.90 -1.03
CA PHE A 4 -4.70 10.53 -0.55
C PHE A 4 -4.58 10.48 0.98
N ARG A 5 -5.10 9.39 1.56
CA ARG A 5 -5.08 9.17 3.00
C ARG A 5 -4.56 7.78 3.30
N ARG A 6 -4.04 7.60 4.51
CA ARG A 6 -3.67 6.26 4.99
C ARG A 6 -4.86 5.32 4.84
N GLY A 7 -4.58 4.14 4.27
CA GLY A 7 -5.61 3.15 4.02
C GLY A 7 -6.18 3.18 2.62
N ASP A 8 -5.90 4.22 1.84
CA ASP A 8 -6.31 4.24 0.44
C ASP A 8 -5.55 3.18 -0.34
N VAL A 9 -6.28 2.47 -1.21
CA VAL A 9 -5.69 1.55 -2.19
C VAL A 9 -5.55 2.32 -3.49
N VAL A 10 -4.34 2.33 -4.02
CA VAL A 10 -4.02 3.09 -5.23
C VAL A 10 -3.34 2.20 -6.25
N LYS A 11 -3.44 2.59 -7.52
CA LYS A 11 -2.67 1.97 -8.58
C LYS A 11 -1.48 2.87 -8.86
N VAL A 12 -0.28 2.30 -8.82
CA VAL A 12 0.98 3.06 -8.97
C VAL A 12 1.96 2.27 -9.83
N PRO A 13 2.93 2.96 -10.45
CA PRO A 13 4.04 2.29 -11.13
C PRO A 13 5.05 1.80 -10.09
N PHE A 14 4.80 0.62 -9.52
CA PHE A 14 5.64 0.11 -8.44
C PHE A 14 7.01 -0.29 -9.01
N PRO A 15 8.10 0.23 -8.45
CA PRO A 15 9.44 -0.04 -8.98
C PRO A 15 9.92 -1.43 -8.60
N TYR A 16 10.51 -2.12 -9.61
CA TYR A 16 11.25 -3.36 -9.40
C TYR A 16 12.71 -3.06 -9.68
N THR A 17 13.59 -3.50 -8.78
CA THR A 17 15.01 -3.16 -8.87
C THR A 17 15.72 -3.88 -10.00
N ASP A 18 15.18 -5.00 -10.46
CA ASP A 18 15.80 -5.84 -11.47
C ASP A 18 15.19 -5.68 -12.87
N ARG A 19 14.31 -4.67 -13.05
CA ARG A 19 13.65 -4.49 -14.34
C ARG A 19 13.70 -3.05 -14.79
N ALA A 20 13.91 -2.86 -16.08
CA ALA A 20 13.85 -1.56 -16.70
C ALA A 20 12.42 -1.05 -16.82
N THR A 21 11.46 -1.97 -16.97
CA THR A 21 10.05 -1.59 -17.12
C THR A 21 9.34 -1.55 -15.78
N ARG A 22 8.44 -0.59 -15.65
CA ARG A 22 7.56 -0.49 -14.48
C ARG A 22 6.19 -1.01 -14.85
N GLN A 23 5.61 -1.79 -13.95
CA GLN A 23 4.24 -2.26 -14.10
C GLN A 23 3.36 -1.53 -13.09
N SER A 24 2.15 -1.14 -13.53
CA SER A 24 1.17 -0.59 -12.61
C SER A 24 0.67 -1.69 -11.69
N ARG A 25 0.70 -1.44 -10.39
CA ARG A 25 0.33 -2.39 -9.36
C ARG A 25 -0.52 -1.72 -8.31
N PRO A 26 -1.43 -2.46 -7.68
CA PRO A 26 -2.10 -1.93 -6.51
C PRO A 26 -1.13 -1.83 -5.35
N ALA A 27 -1.34 -0.81 -4.53
CA ALA A 27 -0.52 -0.56 -3.35
C ALA A 27 -1.36 0.14 -2.30
N LEU A 28 -0.92 0.06 -1.06
CA LEU A 28 -1.63 0.65 0.08
C LEU A 28 -0.88 1.88 0.57
N VAL A 29 -1.57 3.01 0.65
CA VAL A 29 -0.98 4.23 1.21
C VAL A 29 -0.89 4.09 2.71
N VAL A 30 0.31 4.26 3.25
CA VAL A 30 0.55 4.18 4.70
C VAL A 30 1.10 5.48 5.29
N SER A 31 1.49 6.42 4.45
CA SER A 31 1.94 7.73 4.92
C SER A 31 0.75 8.61 5.28
N THR A 32 0.99 9.55 6.21
CA THR A 32 -0.02 10.56 6.53
C THR A 32 -0.03 11.65 5.47
N ALA A 33 -1.05 12.51 5.54
CA ALA A 33 -1.15 13.65 4.62
C ALA A 33 0.07 14.57 4.66
N ARG A 34 0.81 14.57 5.77
CA ARG A 34 1.99 15.43 5.92
C ARG A 34 3.04 15.21 4.83
N LEU A 35 3.25 13.95 4.44
CA LEU A 35 4.25 13.63 3.42
C LEU A 35 3.81 14.16 2.06
N GLU A 36 2.54 13.98 1.73
CA GLU A 36 2.01 14.50 0.45
C GLU A 36 2.02 16.02 0.42
N GLU A 37 1.60 16.66 1.52
CA GLU A 37 1.57 18.12 1.59
C GLU A 37 2.96 18.75 1.48
N ALA A 38 3.95 18.15 2.13
CA ALA A 38 5.30 18.71 2.16
C ALA A 38 6.10 18.37 0.91
N HIS A 39 5.91 17.20 0.33
CA HIS A 39 6.81 16.67 -0.69
C HIS A 39 6.13 16.12 -1.92
N ALA A 40 4.79 16.07 -1.97
CA ALA A 40 4.02 15.44 -3.03
C ALA A 40 4.42 13.96 -3.22
N LEU A 41 4.73 13.28 -2.12
CA LEU A 41 5.15 11.88 -2.09
C LEU A 41 4.19 11.05 -1.25
N LEU A 42 4.13 9.76 -1.56
CA LEU A 42 3.39 8.76 -0.78
C LEU A 42 4.33 7.63 -0.43
N TRP A 43 4.18 7.09 0.78
CA TRP A 43 4.78 5.81 1.13
C TRP A 43 3.70 4.75 0.96
N VAL A 44 4.00 3.75 0.16
CA VAL A 44 3.04 2.70 -0.16
C VAL A 44 3.64 1.32 0.09
N LEU A 45 2.76 0.37 0.42
CA LEU A 45 3.12 -1.04 0.56
C LEU A 45 2.56 -1.79 -0.64
N MET A 46 3.34 -2.73 -1.17
CA MET A 46 2.92 -3.55 -2.29
C MET A 46 1.71 -4.40 -1.91
N ILE A 47 0.72 -4.44 -2.81
CA ILE A 47 -0.39 -5.40 -2.71
C ILE A 47 -0.18 -6.43 -3.80
N THR A 48 -0.28 -7.70 -3.43
CA THR A 48 -0.07 -8.80 -4.37
C THR A 48 -1.19 -9.83 -4.23
N SER A 49 -1.31 -10.71 -5.22
CA SER A 49 -2.29 -11.79 -5.17
C SER A 49 -2.09 -12.65 -3.93
N ALA A 50 -3.19 -13.11 -3.34
CA ALA A 50 -3.14 -14.02 -2.21
C ALA A 50 -2.44 -15.34 -2.55
N ASP A 51 -2.32 -15.67 -3.84
CA ASP A 51 -1.55 -16.85 -4.27
C ASP A 51 -0.08 -16.73 -3.90
N ASN A 52 0.42 -15.52 -3.70
CA ASN A 52 1.80 -15.25 -3.33
C ASN A 52 2.00 -15.08 -1.83
N ARG A 53 0.97 -15.34 -1.03
CA ARG A 53 1.06 -15.17 0.42
C ARG A 53 2.11 -16.09 1.03
N GLY A 54 2.53 -15.76 2.23
CA GLY A 54 3.47 -16.59 2.97
C GLY A 54 4.66 -15.81 3.50
N TRP A 55 4.78 -14.53 3.14
CA TRP A 55 5.80 -13.69 3.75
C TRP A 55 5.34 -13.28 5.16
N PRO A 56 6.23 -13.36 6.14
CA PRO A 56 5.89 -12.87 7.47
C PRO A 56 5.42 -11.42 7.41
N GLY A 57 4.31 -11.13 8.07
CA GLY A 57 3.75 -9.80 8.10
C GLY A 57 2.74 -9.49 7.00
N ASP A 58 2.49 -10.41 6.08
CA ASP A 58 1.43 -10.21 5.08
C ASP A 58 0.07 -10.07 5.76
N VAL A 59 -0.73 -9.11 5.31
CA VAL A 59 -2.07 -8.85 5.85
C VAL A 59 -3.11 -9.07 4.78
N ASP A 60 -4.09 -9.94 5.05
CA ASP A 60 -5.17 -10.24 4.11
C ASP A 60 -6.10 -9.03 3.96
N ILE A 61 -6.57 -8.83 2.71
CA ILE A 61 -7.59 -7.84 2.41
C ILE A 61 -8.91 -8.58 2.28
N SER A 62 -9.84 -8.33 3.20
CA SER A 62 -11.10 -9.09 3.26
C SER A 62 -12.21 -8.52 2.40
N ASN A 63 -12.25 -7.21 2.20
CA ASN A 63 -13.31 -6.57 1.39
C ASN A 63 -12.73 -6.08 0.08
N LEU A 64 -12.72 -6.96 -0.91
CA LEU A 64 -12.14 -6.66 -2.22
C LEU A 64 -12.89 -5.55 -2.95
N ALA A 65 -14.21 -5.53 -2.84
CA ALA A 65 -15.01 -4.52 -3.52
C ALA A 65 -14.69 -3.12 -3.02
N ALA A 66 -14.60 -2.94 -1.70
CA ALA A 66 -14.26 -1.65 -1.10
C ALA A 66 -12.84 -1.23 -1.45
N ALA A 67 -11.93 -2.18 -1.57
CA ALA A 67 -10.54 -1.91 -1.92
C ALA A 67 -10.34 -1.70 -3.42
N GLY A 68 -11.34 -2.00 -4.24
CA GLY A 68 -11.24 -1.86 -5.68
C GLY A 68 -10.35 -2.91 -6.33
N LEU A 69 -10.29 -4.11 -5.75
CA LEU A 69 -9.40 -5.17 -6.21
C LEU A 69 -10.21 -6.30 -6.82
N PRO A 70 -9.73 -6.87 -7.95
CA PRO A 70 -10.48 -7.91 -8.65
C PRO A 70 -10.30 -9.32 -8.10
N ILE A 71 -9.24 -9.57 -7.34
CA ILE A 71 -8.91 -10.90 -6.82
C ILE A 71 -8.46 -10.82 -5.38
N ALA A 72 -8.52 -11.96 -4.68
CA ALA A 72 -8.03 -12.06 -3.32
C ALA A 72 -6.57 -11.61 -3.25
N SER A 73 -6.27 -10.73 -2.31
CA SER A 73 -4.98 -10.04 -2.25
C SER A 73 -4.50 -9.90 -0.81
N VAL A 74 -3.20 -9.68 -0.69
CA VAL A 74 -2.57 -9.40 0.61
C VAL A 74 -1.72 -8.14 0.50
N VAL A 75 -1.63 -7.41 1.61
CA VAL A 75 -0.69 -6.30 1.74
C VAL A 75 0.65 -6.87 2.20
N ARG A 76 1.68 -6.63 1.43
CA ARG A 76 3.03 -7.10 1.77
C ARG A 76 3.77 -6.01 2.54
N THR A 77 3.72 -6.09 3.86
CA THR A 77 4.25 -5.03 4.71
C THR A 77 5.77 -4.89 4.61
N ALA A 78 6.46 -5.94 4.15
CA ALA A 78 7.90 -5.90 3.95
C ALA A 78 8.34 -5.19 2.67
N LYS A 79 7.41 -4.85 1.78
CA LYS A 79 7.72 -4.17 0.52
C LYS A 79 7.14 -2.76 0.52
N ILE A 80 7.98 -1.80 0.84
CA ILE A 80 7.60 -0.38 0.88
C ILE A 80 8.30 0.38 -0.24
N ALA A 81 7.61 1.37 -0.78
CA ALA A 81 8.18 2.23 -1.82
C ALA A 81 7.70 3.66 -1.63
N THR A 82 8.50 4.59 -2.12
CA THR A 82 8.15 6.01 -2.19
C THR A 82 7.71 6.32 -3.61
N ILE A 83 6.50 6.86 -3.74
CA ILE A 83 5.88 7.13 -5.04
C ILE A 83 5.49 8.60 -5.09
N GLU A 84 5.61 9.23 -6.25
CA GLU A 84 5.08 10.58 -6.42
C GLU A 84 3.55 10.51 -6.44
N SER A 85 2.90 11.38 -5.68
CA SER A 85 1.43 11.36 -5.57
C SER A 85 0.75 11.56 -6.93
N ALA A 86 1.38 12.28 -7.83
CA ALA A 86 0.85 12.51 -9.17
C ALA A 86 0.73 11.22 -9.99
N ASP A 87 1.50 10.19 -9.64
CA ASP A 87 1.51 8.92 -10.36
C ASP A 87 0.50 7.92 -9.82
N ALA A 88 -0.22 8.28 -8.76
CA ALA A 88 -1.16 7.37 -8.09
C ALA A 88 -2.59 7.63 -8.52
N THR A 89 -3.35 6.55 -8.71
CA THR A 89 -4.78 6.60 -9.01
C THR A 89 -5.52 5.81 -7.94
N LYS A 90 -6.53 6.41 -7.32
CA LYS A 90 -7.27 5.75 -6.26
C LYS A 90 -8.14 4.62 -6.81
N LEU A 91 -8.05 3.44 -6.18
CA LEU A 91 -8.89 2.28 -6.48
C LEU A 91 -9.97 2.07 -5.42
N GLY A 92 -9.67 2.36 -4.17
CA GLY A 92 -10.57 2.13 -3.06
C GLY A 92 -9.86 2.35 -1.74
N LYS A 93 -10.29 1.62 -0.72
CA LYS A 93 -9.65 1.69 0.60
C LYS A 93 -9.83 0.38 1.34
N ILE A 94 -8.95 0.10 2.29
CA ILE A 94 -9.09 -1.07 3.14
C ILE A 94 -9.90 -0.72 4.40
N SER A 95 -10.35 -1.76 5.11
CA SER A 95 -11.10 -1.57 6.35
C SER A 95 -10.19 -1.00 7.45
N ALA A 96 -10.82 -0.37 8.45
CA ALA A 96 -10.09 0.15 9.60
C ALA A 96 -9.35 -0.98 10.32
N LYS A 97 -9.95 -2.16 10.38
CA LYS A 97 -9.34 -3.33 11.02
C LYS A 97 -8.07 -3.77 10.29
N ALA A 98 -8.12 -3.85 8.96
CA ALA A 98 -6.96 -4.22 8.16
C ALA A 98 -5.86 -3.16 8.27
N LEU A 99 -6.23 -1.89 8.25
CA LEU A 99 -5.25 -0.81 8.40
C LEU A 99 -4.54 -0.88 9.76
N LYS A 100 -5.29 -1.19 10.81
CA LYS A 100 -4.72 -1.35 12.14
C LYS A 100 -3.71 -2.49 12.18
N GLN A 101 -4.02 -3.62 11.53
CA GLN A 101 -3.11 -4.74 11.41
C GLN A 101 -1.83 -4.35 10.67
N VAL A 102 -1.98 -3.66 9.55
CA VAL A 102 -0.83 -3.18 8.77
C VAL A 102 0.04 -2.26 9.60
N SER A 103 -0.58 -1.31 10.31
CA SER A 103 0.16 -0.37 11.15
C SER A 103 0.95 -1.08 12.24
N ARG A 104 0.38 -2.13 12.82
CA ARG A 104 1.07 -2.93 13.83
C ARG A 104 2.29 -3.64 13.26
N GLU A 105 2.15 -4.20 12.06
CA GLU A 105 3.28 -4.89 11.42
C GLU A 105 4.40 -3.91 11.06
N ILE A 106 4.05 -2.75 10.55
CA ILE A 106 5.05 -1.71 10.26
C ILE A 106 5.76 -1.28 11.55
N GLY A 107 4.99 -1.11 12.62
CA GLY A 107 5.56 -0.73 13.92
C GLY A 107 6.62 -1.71 14.39
N ARG A 108 6.41 -3.01 14.17
CA ARG A 108 7.40 -4.03 14.51
C ARG A 108 8.65 -3.91 13.67
N LEU A 109 8.51 -3.57 12.41
CA LEU A 109 9.66 -3.46 11.50
C LEU A 109 10.53 -2.25 11.80
N VAL A 110 9.95 -1.19 12.35
CA VAL A 110 10.68 0.04 12.69
C VAL A 110 10.78 0.28 14.20
N GLU A 111 10.37 -0.69 15.00
CA GLU A 111 10.42 -0.64 16.46
C GLU A 111 9.63 0.52 17.08
N LEU A 112 8.52 0.89 16.46
CA LEU A 112 7.61 1.86 17.03
C LEU A 112 6.70 1.18 18.06
N GLU A 113 6.50 1.82 19.18
CA GLU A 113 5.63 1.32 20.23
C GLU A 113 4.20 1.78 20.08
#